data_f689c21acb25e3244286a3419df501dd
#
_entry.id   f689c21acb25e3244286a3419df501dd
#
_cell.length_a   1.000
_cell.length_b   1.000
_cell.length_c   1.000
_cell.angle_alpha   90.00
_cell.angle_beta   90.00
_cell.angle_gamma   90.00
#
_symmetry.space_group_name_H-M   'P 1'
#
loop_
_entity.id
_entity.type
_entity.pdbx_description
1 polymer ?
#
loop_
_entity_poly.entity_id
_entity_poly.type
_entity_poly.pdbx_seq_one_letter_code
_entity_poly.pdbx_strand_id
1 'polypeptide(L)'
;MQIIDRRRVFDGHYKVNQLIVQDGDVQLKREQFAPGKAVAALVYDTARQLYVLTRQFRIGPEAEIAEIAAGMIDGDEAPETAVRREIHEELGYEVDKLEKIVEMWPSPGTSSEIITVFYAEVSRKTGDGGGLAEENEKIEMLDFTKETLLAEPLQDAKTVIAVQWLRLRG
;
A
#
# COMPACT_ATOMS: atom_id res chain seq x y z
N MET A 1 -13.38 23.34 13.15
CA MET A 1 -14.01 22.00 13.19
C MET A 1 -13.30 21.10 14.19
N GLN A 2 -14.05 20.31 14.98
CA GLN A 2 -13.51 19.38 15.96
C GLN A 2 -14.38 18.12 16.02
N ILE A 3 -13.77 16.94 16.07
CA ILE A 3 -14.49 15.69 16.33
C ILE A 3 -14.81 15.64 17.83
N ILE A 4 -16.08 15.61 18.20
CA ILE A 4 -16.55 15.60 19.60
C ILE A 4 -17.11 14.24 20.02
N ASP A 5 -17.45 13.35 19.06
CA ASP A 5 -17.86 11.98 19.34
C ASP A 5 -17.41 11.04 18.22
N ARG A 6 -17.12 9.79 18.57
CA ARG A 6 -16.75 8.72 17.67
C ARG A 6 -17.36 7.41 18.11
N ARG A 7 -18.13 6.78 17.25
CA ARG A 7 -18.74 5.48 17.51
C ARG A 7 -18.48 4.53 16.34
N ARG A 8 -18.05 3.30 16.63
CA ARG A 8 -18.00 2.23 15.64
C ARG A 8 -19.42 1.83 15.26
N VAL A 9 -19.76 1.89 13.96
CA VAL A 9 -21.09 1.55 13.44
C VAL A 9 -21.08 0.31 12.57
N PHE A 10 -19.91 -0.08 12.06
CA PHE A 10 -19.69 -1.37 11.40
C PHE A 10 -18.35 -1.93 11.86
N ASP A 11 -18.33 -3.21 12.24
CA ASP A 11 -17.16 -3.91 12.79
C ASP A 11 -17.04 -5.30 12.14
N GLY A 12 -16.85 -5.31 10.83
CA GLY A 12 -16.54 -6.48 10.01
C GLY A 12 -15.04 -6.60 9.73
N HIS A 13 -14.68 -7.21 8.60
CA HIS A 13 -13.29 -7.17 8.09
C HIS A 13 -12.80 -5.74 8.01
N TYR A 14 -13.57 -4.86 7.38
CA TYR A 14 -13.34 -3.42 7.44
C TYR A 14 -14.12 -2.77 8.59
N LYS A 15 -13.65 -1.59 9.02
CA LYS A 15 -14.22 -0.83 10.12
C LYS A 15 -14.80 0.49 9.62
N VAL A 16 -16.01 0.83 10.09
CA VAL A 16 -16.61 2.15 9.82
C VAL A 16 -16.99 2.82 11.12
N ASN A 17 -16.52 4.05 11.28
CA ASN A 17 -16.87 4.93 12.40
C ASN A 17 -17.88 5.98 11.96
N GLN A 18 -18.83 6.29 12.84
CA GLN A 18 -19.63 7.50 12.77
C GLN A 18 -19.01 8.56 13.66
N LEU A 19 -18.82 9.75 13.11
CA LEU A 19 -18.21 10.91 13.78
C LEU A 19 -19.27 11.99 13.92
N ILE A 20 -19.27 12.69 15.09
CA ILE A 20 -19.95 13.97 15.25
C ILE A 20 -18.87 15.06 15.22
N VAL A 21 -18.98 15.95 14.26
CA VAL A 21 -18.04 17.06 14.03
C VAL A 21 -18.74 18.36 14.43
N GLN A 22 -18.19 19.09 15.40
CA GLN A 22 -18.65 20.41 15.78
C GLN A 22 -17.98 21.46 14.88
N ASP A 23 -18.79 22.31 14.25
CA ASP A 23 -18.35 23.46 13.45
C ASP A 23 -19.14 24.71 13.86
N GLY A 24 -18.56 25.53 14.74
CA GLY A 24 -19.30 26.58 15.41
C GLY A 24 -20.49 26.03 16.19
N ASP A 25 -21.70 26.51 15.90
CA ASP A 25 -22.93 26.05 16.54
C ASP A 25 -23.59 24.85 15.82
N VAL A 26 -22.99 24.35 14.72
CA VAL A 26 -23.54 23.26 13.93
C VAL A 26 -22.86 21.93 14.25
N GLN A 27 -23.65 20.89 14.40
CA GLN A 27 -23.15 19.51 14.50
C GLN A 27 -23.39 18.77 13.17
N LEU A 28 -22.30 18.21 12.63
CA LEU A 28 -22.29 17.44 11.39
C LEU A 28 -22.01 15.97 11.69
N LYS A 29 -22.86 15.09 11.13
CA LYS A 29 -22.64 13.65 11.17
C LYS A 29 -21.84 13.22 9.94
N ARG A 30 -20.79 12.42 10.14
CA ARG A 30 -19.91 11.91 9.08
C ARG A 30 -19.60 10.45 9.31
N GLU A 31 -19.37 9.73 8.24
CA GLU A 31 -18.85 8.36 8.24
C GLU A 31 -17.36 8.37 7.87
N GLN A 32 -16.59 7.52 8.54
CA GLN A 32 -15.16 7.33 8.30
C GLN A 32 -14.86 5.85 8.10
N PHE A 33 -14.32 5.51 6.95
CA PHE A 33 -13.69 4.21 6.72
C PHE A 33 -12.35 4.18 7.48
N ALA A 34 -12.12 3.15 8.29
CA ALA A 34 -10.97 3.07 9.19
C ALA A 34 -10.24 1.72 9.05
N PRO A 35 -9.54 1.47 7.93
CA PRO A 35 -8.85 0.20 7.67
C PRO A 35 -7.59 0.03 8.52
N GLY A 36 -6.91 1.12 8.89
CA GLY A 36 -5.64 1.08 9.62
C GLY A 36 -4.52 1.80 8.88
N LYS A 37 -3.31 1.31 9.09
CA LYS A 37 -2.10 1.78 8.41
C LYS A 37 -1.56 0.70 7.50
N ALA A 38 -0.97 1.12 6.38
CA ALA A 38 -0.37 0.23 5.39
C ALA A 38 1.03 0.70 4.99
N VAL A 39 1.78 -0.21 4.40
CA VAL A 39 3.06 0.06 3.75
C VAL A 39 3.01 -0.39 2.30
N ALA A 40 3.86 0.20 1.48
CA ALA A 40 4.04 -0.24 0.11
C ALA A 40 5.47 0.02 -0.35
N ALA A 41 5.97 -0.76 -1.32
CA ALA A 41 7.32 -0.58 -1.85
C ALA A 41 7.41 -0.78 -3.35
N LEU A 42 8.05 0.18 -4.03
CA LEU A 42 8.57 -0.03 -5.36
C LEU A 42 9.89 -0.80 -5.25
N VAL A 43 9.89 -2.05 -5.69
CA VAL A 43 11.02 -2.98 -5.55
C VAL A 43 11.85 -3.02 -6.83
N TYR A 44 13.16 -2.84 -6.70
CA TYR A 44 14.14 -2.96 -7.76
C TYR A 44 15.11 -4.11 -7.48
N ASP A 45 15.10 -5.12 -8.34
CA ASP A 45 16.05 -6.23 -8.33
C ASP A 45 17.35 -5.79 -9.02
N THR A 46 18.38 -5.55 -8.23
CA THR A 46 19.69 -5.07 -8.71
C THR A 46 20.46 -6.11 -9.51
N ALA A 47 20.21 -7.40 -9.26
CA ALA A 47 20.85 -8.50 -9.98
C ALA A 47 20.27 -8.67 -11.37
N ARG A 48 18.95 -8.55 -11.53
CA ARG A 48 18.24 -8.67 -12.82
C ARG A 48 18.04 -7.33 -13.53
N GLN A 49 18.26 -6.21 -12.82
CA GLN A 49 18.00 -4.83 -13.30
C GLN A 49 16.53 -4.62 -13.70
N LEU A 50 15.59 -5.16 -12.91
CA LEU A 50 14.17 -5.11 -13.15
C LEU A 50 13.43 -4.56 -11.93
N TYR A 51 12.33 -3.85 -12.18
CA TYR A 51 11.33 -3.52 -11.17
C TYR A 51 10.33 -4.67 -11.06
N VAL A 52 9.98 -5.03 -9.83
CA VAL A 52 9.03 -6.12 -9.56
C VAL A 52 7.78 -5.52 -8.95
N LEU A 53 6.66 -5.70 -9.63
CA LEU A 53 5.32 -5.36 -9.20
C LEU A 53 4.51 -6.63 -8.92
N THR A 54 3.35 -6.46 -8.34
CA THR A 54 2.35 -7.50 -8.14
C THR A 54 1.14 -7.25 -9.03
N ARG A 55 0.40 -8.31 -9.37
CA ARG A 55 -0.95 -8.24 -9.93
C ARG A 55 -1.87 -9.07 -9.07
N GLN A 56 -2.98 -8.49 -8.64
CA GLN A 56 -3.99 -9.19 -7.87
C GLN A 56 -5.38 -8.59 -8.08
N PHE A 57 -6.42 -9.39 -7.79
CA PHE A 57 -7.79 -8.91 -7.85
C PHE A 57 -8.09 -7.98 -6.68
N ARG A 58 -8.56 -6.78 -6.98
CA ARG A 58 -9.00 -5.79 -6.00
C ARG A 58 -10.50 -5.57 -6.07
N ILE A 59 -11.18 -5.68 -4.93
CA ILE A 59 -12.64 -5.56 -4.85
C ILE A 59 -13.15 -4.15 -5.16
N GLY A 60 -12.34 -3.12 -4.95
CA GLY A 60 -12.73 -1.73 -5.25
C GLY A 60 -13.02 -1.50 -6.74
N PRO A 61 -12.08 -1.79 -7.65
CA PRO A 61 -12.29 -1.71 -9.09
C PRO A 61 -12.96 -2.97 -9.68
N GLU A 62 -13.17 -4.05 -8.90
CA GLU A 62 -13.67 -5.36 -9.34
C GLU A 62 -12.82 -5.95 -10.49
N ALA A 63 -11.50 -5.74 -10.42
CA ALA A 63 -10.57 -6.10 -11.48
C ALA A 63 -9.20 -6.48 -10.92
N GLU A 64 -8.42 -7.19 -11.73
CA GLU A 64 -6.98 -7.36 -11.48
C GLU A 64 -6.23 -6.09 -11.89
N ILE A 65 -5.40 -5.58 -11.00
CA ILE A 65 -4.57 -4.40 -11.26
C ILE A 65 -3.10 -4.68 -10.93
N ALA A 66 -2.22 -4.01 -11.67
CA ALA A 66 -0.79 -3.99 -11.36
C ALA A 66 -0.50 -2.93 -10.30
N GLU A 67 0.21 -3.34 -9.25
CA GLU A 67 0.56 -2.46 -8.13
C GLU A 67 1.91 -2.83 -7.52
N ILE A 68 2.51 -1.91 -6.77
CA ILE A 68 3.70 -2.19 -5.96
C ILE A 68 3.32 -3.07 -4.77
N ALA A 69 4.27 -3.89 -4.30
CA ALA A 69 4.09 -4.73 -3.11
C ALA A 69 3.58 -3.91 -1.92
N ALA A 70 2.54 -4.39 -1.23
CA ALA A 70 1.86 -3.61 -0.20
C ALA A 70 1.03 -4.47 0.75
N GLY A 71 1.07 -4.14 2.04
CA GLY A 71 0.20 -4.78 3.02
C GLY A 71 -0.04 -3.94 4.26
N MET A 72 -0.81 -4.48 5.18
CA MET A 72 -1.16 -3.80 6.42
C MET A 72 -0.03 -3.88 7.44
N ILE A 73 0.05 -2.85 8.28
CA ILE A 73 0.93 -2.87 9.46
C ILE A 73 0.22 -3.61 10.58
N ASP A 74 0.84 -4.67 11.08
CA ASP A 74 0.30 -5.49 12.16
C ASP A 74 0.62 -4.89 13.54
N GLY A 75 -0.43 -4.64 14.33
CA GLY A 75 -0.28 -4.16 15.71
C GLY A 75 0.59 -2.90 15.80
N ASP A 76 1.68 -2.98 16.57
CA ASP A 76 2.65 -1.90 16.79
C ASP A 76 3.93 -2.05 15.96
N GLU A 77 3.89 -2.82 14.87
CA GLU A 77 5.03 -3.03 13.97
C GLU A 77 5.48 -1.69 13.36
N ALA A 78 6.80 -1.50 13.26
CA ALA A 78 7.35 -0.33 12.56
C ALA A 78 7.13 -0.44 11.04
N PRO A 79 6.85 0.65 10.32
CA PRO A 79 6.63 0.61 8.87
C PRO A 79 7.78 -0.04 8.08
N GLU A 80 9.03 0.17 8.52
CA GLU A 80 10.22 -0.44 7.90
C GLU A 80 10.28 -1.96 8.09
N THR A 81 9.74 -2.47 9.20
CA THR A 81 9.64 -3.92 9.46
C THR A 81 8.51 -4.51 8.62
N ALA A 82 7.33 -3.88 8.65
CA ALA A 82 6.18 -4.30 7.88
C ALA A 82 6.50 -4.42 6.39
N VAL A 83 7.11 -3.39 5.79
CA VAL A 83 7.40 -3.41 4.35
C VAL A 83 8.41 -4.48 3.96
N ARG A 84 9.37 -4.83 4.84
CA ARG A 84 10.31 -5.94 4.59
C ARG A 84 9.60 -7.29 4.63
N ARG A 85 8.67 -7.47 5.58
CA ARG A 85 7.83 -8.66 5.68
C ARG A 85 6.98 -8.83 4.42
N GLU A 86 6.27 -7.78 3.99
CA GLU A 86 5.42 -7.80 2.80
C GLU A 86 6.22 -8.11 1.52
N ILE A 87 7.41 -7.51 1.34
CA ILE A 87 8.28 -7.81 0.20
C ILE A 87 8.68 -9.28 0.19
N HIS A 88 8.95 -9.86 1.37
CA HIS A 88 9.29 -11.27 1.48
C HIS A 88 8.08 -12.18 1.18
N GLU A 89 6.91 -11.88 1.73
CA GLU A 89 5.68 -12.66 1.58
C GLU A 89 5.15 -12.62 0.14
N GLU A 90 5.09 -11.43 -0.46
CA GLU A 90 4.53 -11.26 -1.81
C GLU A 90 5.54 -11.58 -2.92
N LEU A 91 6.81 -11.21 -2.76
CA LEU A 91 7.81 -11.28 -3.82
C LEU A 91 8.93 -12.29 -3.57
N GLY A 92 9.10 -12.76 -2.33
CA GLY A 92 10.13 -13.72 -1.93
C GLY A 92 11.54 -13.14 -1.81
N TYR A 93 11.69 -11.82 -1.67
CA TYR A 93 13.01 -11.18 -1.60
C TYR A 93 13.38 -10.72 -0.18
N GLU A 94 14.69 -10.72 0.09
CA GLU A 94 15.28 -9.98 1.20
C GLU A 94 15.65 -8.57 0.75
N VAL A 95 15.38 -7.57 1.61
CA VAL A 95 15.62 -6.16 1.30
C VAL A 95 17.04 -5.75 1.68
N ASP A 96 17.84 -5.39 0.69
CA ASP A 96 19.22 -4.90 0.86
C ASP A 96 19.24 -3.42 1.29
N LYS A 97 18.41 -2.58 0.64
CA LYS A 97 18.32 -1.15 0.92
C LYS A 97 16.87 -0.69 0.91
N LEU A 98 16.52 0.22 1.81
CA LEU A 98 15.19 0.78 1.94
C LEU A 98 15.27 2.30 2.05
N GLU A 99 14.43 2.99 1.29
CA GLU A 99 14.31 4.46 1.31
C GLU A 99 12.84 4.84 1.37
N LYS A 100 12.44 5.65 2.36
CA LYS A 100 11.07 6.18 2.46
C LYS A 100 10.85 7.24 1.38
N ILE A 101 9.81 7.06 0.56
CA ILE A 101 9.40 8.02 -0.47
C ILE A 101 8.45 9.06 0.14
N VAL A 102 7.36 8.59 0.74
CA VAL A 102 6.29 9.46 1.27
C VAL A 102 5.43 8.72 2.28
N GLU A 103 4.77 9.45 3.15
CA GLU A 103 3.62 8.99 3.94
C GLU A 103 2.41 9.83 3.54
N MET A 104 1.29 9.18 3.26
CA MET A 104 0.14 9.88 2.67
C MET A 104 -1.20 9.28 3.10
N TRP A 105 -2.25 10.07 2.96
CA TRP A 105 -3.64 9.62 2.98
C TRP A 105 -4.12 9.43 1.54
N PRO A 106 -4.43 8.22 1.08
CA PRO A 106 -4.90 7.99 -0.30
C PRO A 106 -6.29 8.59 -0.55
N SER A 107 -7.12 8.68 0.48
CA SER A 107 -8.49 9.21 0.37
C SER A 107 -8.90 9.98 1.65
N PRO A 108 -8.32 11.17 1.93
CA PRO A 108 -8.49 11.87 3.22
C PRO A 108 -9.91 12.40 3.47
N GLY A 109 -10.76 12.45 2.44
CA GLY A 109 -12.15 12.89 2.58
C GLY A 109 -13.05 11.89 3.32
N THR A 110 -12.71 10.61 3.30
CA THR A 110 -13.57 9.53 3.83
C THR A 110 -12.82 8.47 4.60
N SER A 111 -11.52 8.28 4.33
CA SER A 111 -10.70 7.24 4.95
C SER A 111 -9.68 7.83 5.91
N SER A 112 -9.45 7.12 7.02
CA SER A 112 -8.32 7.38 7.92
C SER A 112 -7.07 6.60 7.57
N GLU A 113 -7.07 5.85 6.47
CA GLU A 113 -5.93 5.08 6.02
C GLU A 113 -4.69 5.96 5.82
N ILE A 114 -3.57 5.48 6.32
CA ILE A 114 -2.26 6.07 6.06
C ILE A 114 -1.42 5.01 5.38
N ILE A 115 -0.78 5.38 4.26
CA ILE A 115 0.15 4.49 3.55
C ILE A 115 1.54 5.11 3.57
N THR A 116 2.53 4.34 4.07
CA THR A 116 3.94 4.69 3.94
C THR A 116 4.54 3.98 2.74
N VAL A 117 4.98 4.75 1.75
CA VAL A 117 5.54 4.24 0.50
C VAL A 117 7.06 4.28 0.56
N PHE A 118 7.70 3.20 0.16
CA PHE A 118 9.14 3.02 0.11
C PHE A 118 9.64 2.71 -1.31
N TYR A 119 10.93 2.94 -1.52
CA TYR A 119 11.73 2.31 -2.56
C TYR A 119 12.62 1.27 -1.90
N ALA A 120 12.72 0.08 -2.48
CA ALA A 120 13.54 -1.00 -1.97
C ALA A 120 14.45 -1.57 -3.06
N GLU A 121 15.74 -1.77 -2.73
CA GLU A 121 16.66 -2.54 -3.55
C GLU A 121 16.78 -3.95 -2.99
N VAL A 122 16.74 -4.94 -3.87
CA VAL A 122 16.87 -6.36 -3.55
C VAL A 122 17.86 -7.00 -4.53
N SER A 123 18.50 -8.10 -4.13
CA SER A 123 19.42 -8.85 -5.01
C SER A 123 19.25 -10.35 -4.93
N ARG A 124 18.63 -10.85 -3.86
CA ARG A 124 18.51 -12.28 -3.58
C ARG A 124 17.07 -12.66 -3.24
N LYS A 125 16.52 -13.57 -4.03
CA LYS A 125 15.26 -14.22 -3.74
C LYS A 125 15.50 -15.38 -2.77
N THR A 126 14.76 -15.44 -1.66
CA THR A 126 14.90 -16.43 -0.59
C THR A 126 13.62 -17.23 -0.35
N GLY A 127 12.51 -16.80 -0.97
CA GLY A 127 11.21 -17.46 -0.92
C GLY A 127 10.54 -17.49 -2.30
N ASP A 128 9.44 -18.20 -2.41
CA ASP A 128 8.67 -18.28 -3.66
C ASP A 128 7.89 -16.99 -3.95
N GLY A 129 7.46 -16.27 -2.89
CA GLY A 129 6.52 -15.17 -2.99
C GLY A 129 5.11 -15.66 -3.34
N GLY A 130 4.25 -14.76 -3.79
CA GLY A 130 2.89 -15.11 -4.23
C GLY A 130 1.81 -14.86 -3.18
N GLY A 131 2.17 -14.24 -2.04
CA GLY A 131 1.28 -13.95 -0.91
C GLY A 131 1.08 -15.14 0.04
N LEU A 132 0.22 -14.96 1.02
CA LEU A 132 -0.05 -15.95 2.05
C LEU A 132 -1.26 -16.83 1.66
N ALA A 133 -1.04 -18.13 1.52
CA ALA A 133 -2.09 -19.10 1.19
C ALA A 133 -3.22 -19.13 2.24
N GLU A 134 -2.90 -18.84 3.51
CA GLU A 134 -3.85 -18.76 4.62
C GLU A 134 -4.83 -17.58 4.47
N GLU A 135 -4.42 -16.53 3.77
CA GLU A 135 -5.24 -15.34 3.46
C GLU A 135 -5.97 -15.45 2.12
N ASN A 136 -5.85 -16.60 1.43
CA ASN A 136 -6.35 -16.82 0.06
C ASN A 136 -5.84 -15.78 -0.95
N GLU A 137 -4.67 -15.22 -0.70
CA GLU A 137 -4.03 -14.32 -1.64
C GLU A 137 -3.51 -15.08 -2.86
N LYS A 138 -3.75 -14.49 -4.03
CA LYS A 138 -3.22 -14.95 -5.31
C LYS A 138 -2.53 -13.77 -5.97
N ILE A 139 -1.22 -13.72 -5.82
CA ILE A 139 -0.39 -12.64 -6.31
C ILE A 139 0.47 -13.15 -7.46
N GLU A 140 0.33 -12.53 -8.61
CA GLU A 140 1.22 -12.72 -9.76
C GLU A 140 2.33 -11.67 -9.72
N MET A 141 3.58 -12.08 -9.85
CA MET A 141 4.71 -11.15 -9.97
C MET A 141 4.87 -10.70 -11.42
N LEU A 142 5.07 -9.39 -11.61
CA LEU A 142 5.28 -8.75 -12.89
C LEU A 142 6.66 -8.08 -12.93
N ASP A 143 7.45 -8.39 -13.95
CA ASP A 143 8.78 -7.82 -14.16
C ASP A 143 8.74 -6.69 -15.21
N PHE A 144 9.37 -5.56 -14.89
CA PHE A 144 9.44 -4.40 -15.77
C PHE A 144 10.88 -3.87 -15.88
N THR A 145 11.30 -3.49 -17.08
CA THR A 145 12.43 -2.56 -17.20
C THR A 145 11.96 -1.15 -16.79
N LYS A 146 12.88 -0.22 -16.55
CA LYS A 146 12.51 1.17 -16.25
C LYS A 146 11.62 1.75 -17.34
N GLU A 147 11.98 1.52 -18.61
CA GLU A 147 11.25 2.04 -19.78
C GLU A 147 9.81 1.50 -19.82
N THR A 148 9.63 0.20 -19.66
CA THR A 148 8.30 -0.43 -19.71
C THR A 148 7.46 -0.03 -18.51
N LEU A 149 8.03 0.09 -17.29
CA LEU A 149 7.35 0.57 -16.11
C LEU A 149 6.84 2.01 -16.27
N LEU A 150 7.69 2.90 -16.81
CA LEU A 150 7.32 4.30 -17.03
C LEU A 150 6.25 4.48 -18.12
N ALA A 151 6.05 3.49 -18.99
CA ALA A 151 5.03 3.47 -20.04
C ALA A 151 3.75 2.73 -19.62
N GLU A 152 3.78 1.97 -18.52
CA GLU A 152 2.64 1.17 -18.06
C GLU A 152 1.46 2.06 -17.63
N PRO A 153 0.22 1.77 -18.06
CA PRO A 153 -0.96 2.52 -17.67
C PRO A 153 -1.44 2.14 -16.26
N LEU A 154 -0.68 2.54 -15.24
CA LEU A 154 -0.94 2.26 -13.85
C LEU A 154 -2.17 3.02 -13.32
N GLN A 155 -2.98 2.35 -12.50
CA GLN A 155 -4.24 2.87 -11.97
C GLN A 155 -4.25 2.99 -10.43
N ASP A 156 -3.38 2.25 -9.74
CA ASP A 156 -3.26 2.29 -8.29
C ASP A 156 -2.49 3.53 -7.82
N ALA A 157 -3.05 4.30 -6.90
CA ALA A 157 -2.50 5.59 -6.48
C ALA A 157 -1.09 5.50 -5.87
N LYS A 158 -0.83 4.52 -4.99
CA LYS A 158 0.49 4.33 -4.35
C LYS A 158 1.56 3.97 -5.38
N THR A 159 1.19 3.15 -6.37
CA THR A 159 2.06 2.74 -7.47
C THR A 159 2.37 3.91 -8.40
N VAL A 160 1.35 4.68 -8.79
CA VAL A 160 1.54 5.91 -9.60
C VAL A 160 2.50 6.87 -8.90
N ILE A 161 2.33 7.12 -7.60
CA ILE A 161 3.19 8.01 -6.82
C ILE A 161 4.64 7.51 -6.81
N ALA A 162 4.87 6.21 -6.55
CA ALA A 162 6.20 5.62 -6.54
C ALA A 162 6.89 5.69 -7.91
N VAL A 163 6.14 5.44 -8.99
CA VAL A 163 6.67 5.52 -10.36
C VAL A 163 6.93 6.98 -10.79
N GLN A 164 6.11 7.95 -10.37
CA GLN A 164 6.40 9.36 -10.60
C GLN A 164 7.64 9.82 -9.83
N TRP A 165 7.83 9.37 -8.57
CA TRP A 165 9.05 9.62 -7.82
C TRP A 165 10.29 9.05 -8.53
N LEU A 166 10.20 7.83 -9.08
CA LEU A 166 11.26 7.24 -9.91
C LEU A 166 11.56 8.08 -11.16
N ARG A 167 10.53 8.58 -11.84
CA ARG A 167 10.65 9.42 -13.05
C ARG A 167 11.40 10.73 -12.77
N LEU A 168 11.18 11.34 -11.60
CA LEU A 168 11.82 12.60 -11.20
C LEU A 168 13.31 12.43 -10.81
N ARG A 169 13.77 11.22 -10.59
CA ARG A 169 15.16 10.92 -10.26
C ARG A 169 16.08 10.61 -11.48
N GLY A 170 15.56 10.66 -12.67
CA GLY A 170 16.30 10.47 -13.90
C GLY A 170 16.33 9.03 -14.37
#